data_dd27b40d1e764d9006a160ac43396161
#
_entry.id   dd27b40d1e764d9006a160ac43396161
#
_cell.length_a   1.000
_cell.length_b   1.000
_cell.length_c   1.000
_cell.angle_alpha   90.00
_cell.angle_beta   90.00
_cell.angle_gamma   90.00
#
_symmetry.space_group_name_H-M   'P 1'
#
loop_
_entity.id
_entity.type
_entity.pdbx_description
1 polymer ?
#
loop_
_entity_poly.entity_id
_entity_poly.type
_entity_poly.pdbx_seq_one_letter_code
_entity_poly.pdbx_strand_id
1 'polypeptide(L)'
;AEQFDAFPAKYPMILCYVAKLMNVSATGARFRNEENALSAVAAANTSAYQGSFHYVVVSKGIMDTLEQEGLAGLGIEKSPGLPPRYKPQFELDTPWENIAGVFDAMVEAGAGYKGDTPEELALAAGMDVDIFTRQFEAYEGYCAEGVDEQLGKAADNLIAYGEGPYYIVIAEENNLGSWGGLLTNADFEALDWNRLPVKGLYAVGNEAGSC
;
A
#
# COMPACT_ATOMS: atom_id res chain seq x y z
N ALA A 1 -16.43 2.34 8.57
CA ALA A 1 -16.09 3.62 9.23
C ALA A 1 -15.52 3.38 10.63
N GLU A 2 -16.13 2.54 11.47
CA GLU A 2 -15.68 2.30 12.86
C GLU A 2 -14.29 1.62 12.91
N GLN A 3 -13.93 0.77 11.95
CA GLN A 3 -12.59 0.15 11.90
C GLN A 3 -11.46 1.16 11.66
N PHE A 4 -11.72 2.25 10.93
CA PHE A 4 -10.70 3.28 10.68
C PHE A 4 -10.47 4.22 11.85
N ASP A 5 -11.42 4.31 12.79
CA ASP A 5 -11.27 5.11 14.01
C ASP A 5 -10.57 4.34 15.14
N ALA A 6 -10.36 3.03 14.96
CA ALA A 6 -9.65 2.19 15.92
C ALA A 6 -8.14 2.47 15.96
N PHE A 7 -7.56 3.04 14.88
CA PHE A 7 -6.14 3.38 14.83
C PHE A 7 -5.92 4.84 15.21
N PRO A 8 -5.06 5.14 16.18
CA PRO A 8 -4.76 6.51 16.59
C PRO A 8 -4.12 7.35 15.48
N ALA A 9 -3.54 6.71 14.46
CA ALA A 9 -2.96 7.37 13.30
C ALA A 9 -3.11 6.53 12.02
N LYS A 10 -2.99 7.15 10.86
CA LYS A 10 -3.15 6.49 9.55
C LYS A 10 -1.82 5.97 8.98
N TYR A 11 -0.79 5.81 9.79
CA TYR A 11 0.55 5.38 9.39
C TYR A 11 0.56 4.07 8.58
N PRO A 12 -0.14 2.98 8.99
CA PRO A 12 -0.13 1.74 8.21
C PRO A 12 -0.65 1.94 6.78
N MET A 13 -1.71 2.73 6.60
CA MET A 13 -2.27 3.01 5.28
C MET A 13 -1.28 3.78 4.38
N ILE A 14 -0.52 4.71 4.96
CA ILE A 14 0.45 5.51 4.22
C ILE A 14 1.54 4.63 3.63
N LEU A 15 2.02 3.65 4.39
CA LEU A 15 3.10 2.76 3.98
C LEU A 15 2.75 1.89 2.77
N CYS A 16 1.47 1.65 2.51
CA CYS A 16 1.04 0.94 1.30
C CYS A 16 1.37 1.69 -0.01
N TYR A 17 1.66 2.99 0.07
CA TYR A 17 2.03 3.83 -1.08
C TYR A 17 3.52 4.16 -1.13
N VAL A 18 4.33 3.58 -0.24
CA VAL A 18 5.78 3.82 -0.19
C VAL A 18 6.51 2.82 -1.06
N ALA A 19 7.07 3.30 -2.18
CA ALA A 19 7.80 2.48 -3.15
C ALA A 19 9.04 1.77 -2.58
N LYS A 20 9.56 2.24 -1.45
CA LYS A 20 10.75 1.65 -0.81
C LYS A 20 10.47 0.34 -0.08
N LEU A 21 9.23 0.10 0.34
CA LEU A 21 8.88 -1.04 1.15
C LEU A 21 8.57 -2.27 0.30
N MET A 22 9.14 -3.42 0.68
CA MET A 22 8.91 -4.71 0.01
C MET A 22 7.45 -5.13 0.11
N ASN A 23 6.89 -5.54 -1.02
CA ASN A 23 5.54 -6.07 -1.12
C ASN A 23 5.59 -7.56 -1.47
N VAL A 24 4.88 -8.35 -0.70
CA VAL A 24 4.80 -9.80 -0.92
C VAL A 24 3.35 -10.27 -1.04
N SER A 25 3.17 -11.35 -1.77
CA SER A 25 1.88 -12.03 -1.93
C SER A 25 1.49 -12.78 -0.65
N ALA A 26 0.30 -13.34 -0.61
CA ALA A 26 -0.16 -14.22 0.46
C ALA A 26 0.76 -15.43 0.70
N THR A 27 1.55 -15.84 -0.29
CA THR A 27 2.53 -16.93 -0.15
C THR A 27 3.90 -16.47 0.35
N GLY A 28 4.12 -15.17 0.50
CA GLY A 28 5.42 -14.62 0.89
C GLY A 28 6.35 -14.30 -0.29
N ALA A 29 5.94 -14.57 -1.51
CA ALA A 29 6.73 -14.23 -2.69
C ALA A 29 6.60 -12.74 -3.04
N ARG A 30 7.72 -12.08 -3.31
CA ARG A 30 7.75 -10.74 -3.88
C ARG A 30 7.23 -10.81 -5.33
N PHE A 31 6.27 -9.97 -5.70
CA PHE A 31 5.50 -10.12 -6.95
C PHE A 31 5.55 -8.92 -7.87
N ARG A 32 6.06 -7.79 -7.41
CA ARG A 32 6.15 -6.56 -8.21
C ARG A 32 7.36 -5.72 -7.83
N ASN A 33 7.81 -4.89 -8.77
CA ASN A 33 8.61 -3.73 -8.43
C ASN A 33 7.72 -2.74 -7.69
N GLU A 34 8.07 -2.40 -6.46
CA GLU A 34 7.26 -1.57 -5.57
C GLU A 34 7.12 -0.12 -6.05
N GLU A 35 7.93 0.32 -7.01
CA GLU A 35 7.76 1.62 -7.68
C GLU A 35 6.42 1.73 -8.41
N ASN A 36 5.78 0.59 -8.71
CA ASN A 36 4.40 0.57 -9.20
C ASN A 36 3.41 1.22 -8.22
N ALA A 37 3.74 1.28 -6.92
CA ALA A 37 2.93 1.99 -5.92
C ALA A 37 2.82 3.50 -6.20
N LEU A 38 3.72 4.08 -6.99
CA LEU A 38 3.66 5.48 -7.41
C LEU A 38 2.57 5.75 -8.47
N SER A 39 1.99 4.71 -9.04
CA SER A 39 0.86 4.79 -9.97
C SER A 39 -0.31 3.98 -9.43
N ALA A 40 -1.40 4.64 -9.05
CA ALA A 40 -2.57 3.99 -8.49
C ALA A 40 -3.12 2.86 -9.37
N VAL A 41 -3.11 3.04 -10.70
CA VAL A 41 -3.58 2.02 -11.66
C VAL A 41 -2.63 0.83 -11.71
N ALA A 42 -1.32 1.05 -11.78
CA ALA A 42 -0.33 -0.03 -11.79
C ALA A 42 -0.32 -0.78 -10.45
N ALA A 43 -0.42 -0.05 -9.34
CA ALA A 43 -0.49 -0.64 -8.00
C ALA A 43 -1.69 -1.56 -7.85
N ALA A 44 -2.88 -1.10 -8.20
CA ALA A 44 -4.11 -1.87 -8.11
C ALA A 44 -4.09 -3.10 -9.03
N ASN A 45 -3.72 -2.92 -10.31
CA ASN A 45 -3.70 -4.03 -11.26
C ASN A 45 -2.69 -5.13 -10.90
N THR A 46 -1.49 -4.77 -10.44
CA THR A 46 -0.49 -5.77 -10.03
C THR A 46 -0.91 -6.52 -8.77
N SER A 47 -1.59 -5.86 -7.85
CA SER A 47 -2.15 -6.49 -6.66
C SER A 47 -3.33 -7.41 -7.02
N ALA A 48 -4.32 -6.92 -7.80
CA ALA A 48 -5.48 -7.70 -8.26
C ALA A 48 -5.08 -8.95 -9.02
N TYR A 49 -4.02 -8.88 -9.81
CA TYR A 49 -3.57 -10.00 -10.61
C TYR A 49 -3.07 -11.20 -9.78
N GLN A 50 -2.45 -10.94 -8.64
CA GLN A 50 -1.91 -12.00 -7.77
C GLN A 50 -2.88 -12.42 -6.65
N GLY A 51 -3.90 -11.61 -6.34
CA GLY A 51 -4.87 -11.86 -5.27
C GLY A 51 -5.63 -10.57 -4.93
N SER A 52 -6.53 -10.64 -3.95
CA SER A 52 -7.32 -9.48 -3.51
C SER A 52 -6.62 -8.61 -2.47
N PHE A 53 -5.46 -9.03 -1.98
CA PHE A 53 -4.64 -8.32 -1.00
C PHE A 53 -3.16 -8.68 -1.19
N HIS A 54 -2.30 -7.88 -0.59
CA HIS A 54 -0.88 -8.16 -0.46
C HIS A 54 -0.37 -7.68 0.90
N TYR A 55 0.84 -8.04 1.21
CA TYR A 55 1.51 -7.65 2.44
C TYR A 55 2.59 -6.61 2.17
N VAL A 56 2.65 -5.58 3.00
CA VAL A 56 3.73 -4.59 3.03
C VAL A 56 4.58 -4.84 4.27
N VAL A 57 5.86 -5.09 4.08
CA VAL A 57 6.79 -5.42 5.17
C VAL A 57 7.41 -4.14 5.72
N VAL A 58 7.52 -4.06 7.06
CA VAL A 58 8.13 -2.93 7.77
C VAL A 58 9.00 -3.49 8.90
N SER A 59 10.19 -2.93 9.13
CA SER A 59 11.03 -3.31 10.27
C SER A 59 11.05 -2.23 11.34
N LYS A 60 11.53 -2.61 12.53
CA LYS A 60 11.76 -1.66 13.62
C LYS A 60 12.65 -0.50 13.20
N GLY A 61 13.75 -0.76 12.46
CA GLY A 61 14.66 0.30 12.00
C GLY A 61 13.97 1.32 11.09
N ILE A 62 13.09 0.87 10.19
CA ILE A 62 12.26 1.73 9.35
C ILE A 62 11.30 2.55 10.22
N MET A 63 10.67 1.92 11.21
CA MET A 63 9.76 2.60 12.12
C MET A 63 10.47 3.66 12.97
N ASP A 64 11.64 3.35 13.50
CA ASP A 64 12.47 4.29 14.28
C ASP A 64 12.85 5.52 13.43
N THR A 65 13.17 5.32 12.16
CA THR A 65 13.44 6.42 11.22
C THR A 65 12.19 7.28 10.98
N LEU A 66 11.04 6.65 10.77
CA LEU A 66 9.77 7.37 10.60
C LEU A 66 9.36 8.14 11.87
N GLU A 67 9.62 7.58 13.05
CA GLU A 67 9.32 8.24 14.33
C GLU A 67 10.18 9.48 14.56
N GLN A 68 11.41 9.49 14.06
CA GLN A 68 12.37 10.60 14.26
C GLN A 68 12.29 11.63 13.14
N GLU A 69 12.20 11.22 11.90
CA GLU A 69 12.43 12.04 10.71
C GLU A 69 11.25 12.03 9.72
N GLY A 70 10.20 11.27 10.00
CA GLY A 70 9.08 11.10 9.07
C GLY A 70 9.50 10.39 7.78
N LEU A 71 8.74 10.63 6.71
CA LEU A 71 9.01 10.04 5.39
C LEU A 71 10.32 10.52 4.76
N ALA A 72 10.78 11.74 5.10
CA ALA A 72 12.04 12.28 4.61
C ALA A 72 13.24 11.45 5.06
N GLY A 73 13.20 10.89 6.28
CA GLY A 73 14.24 10.01 6.81
C GLY A 73 14.43 8.73 5.97
N LEU A 74 13.39 8.29 5.26
CA LEU A 74 13.51 7.19 4.29
C LEU A 74 14.00 7.65 2.91
N GLY A 75 14.39 8.92 2.75
CA GLY A 75 14.77 9.49 1.46
C GLY A 75 13.61 9.62 0.47
N ILE A 76 12.40 9.85 0.96
CA ILE A 76 11.22 10.11 0.13
C ILE A 76 11.15 11.63 -0.12
N GLU A 77 11.32 12.03 -1.38
CA GLU A 77 11.38 13.44 -1.77
C GLU A 77 10.00 14.02 -2.13
N LYS A 78 9.03 13.18 -2.40
CA LYS A 78 7.66 13.60 -2.78
C LYS A 78 6.65 12.84 -1.96
N SER A 79 5.75 13.59 -1.32
CA SER A 79 4.62 13.00 -0.62
C SER A 79 3.83 12.07 -1.56
N PRO A 80 3.51 10.86 -1.12
CA PRO A 80 2.58 10.00 -1.84
C PRO A 80 1.29 10.78 -2.13
N GLY A 81 0.80 10.72 -3.37
CA GLY A 81 -0.31 11.55 -3.86
C GLY A 81 -1.66 11.23 -3.25
N LEU A 82 -1.81 11.45 -1.95
CA LEU A 82 -3.02 11.15 -1.18
C LEU A 82 -3.91 12.38 -0.93
N PRO A 83 -5.20 12.17 -0.64
CA PRO A 83 -6.15 13.26 -0.45
C PRO A 83 -5.72 14.28 0.62
N PRO A 84 -6.02 15.57 0.45
CA PRO A 84 -5.61 16.64 1.36
C PRO A 84 -6.02 16.45 2.83
N ARG A 85 -7.07 15.68 3.11
CA ARG A 85 -7.52 15.36 4.48
C ARG A 85 -6.52 14.56 5.32
N TYR A 86 -5.53 13.95 4.66
CA TYR A 86 -4.46 13.19 5.32
C TYR A 86 -3.13 13.96 5.38
N LYS A 87 -3.09 15.20 4.89
CA LYS A 87 -1.87 16.00 4.72
C LYS A 87 -0.95 16.06 5.94
N PRO A 88 -1.43 16.28 7.17
CA PRO A 88 -0.50 16.40 8.31
C PRO A 88 0.36 15.15 8.52
N GLN A 89 -0.16 13.97 8.18
CA GLN A 89 0.56 12.69 8.32
C GLN A 89 1.42 12.35 7.08
N PHE A 90 1.35 13.19 6.02
CA PHE A 90 2.04 13.01 4.76
C PHE A 90 3.04 14.11 4.47
N GLU A 91 3.22 15.05 5.37
CA GLU A 91 4.32 15.98 5.30
C GLU A 91 5.61 15.19 5.53
N LEU A 92 6.58 15.38 4.64
CA LEU A 92 7.73 14.50 4.54
C LEU A 92 8.60 14.49 5.80
N ASP A 93 8.69 15.62 6.45
CA ASP A 93 9.51 15.89 7.64
C ASP A 93 8.75 15.83 8.97
N THR A 94 7.50 15.40 8.92
CA THR A 94 6.71 15.25 10.15
C THR A 94 7.00 13.92 10.83
N PRO A 95 7.57 13.92 12.06
CA PRO A 95 7.75 12.71 12.86
C PRO A 95 6.45 11.97 13.12
N TRP A 96 6.53 10.64 13.11
CA TRP A 96 5.38 9.78 13.34
C TRP A 96 5.30 9.33 14.80
N GLU A 97 4.61 10.08 15.61
CA GLU A 97 4.53 9.83 17.05
C GLU A 97 3.92 8.45 17.39
N ASN A 98 4.55 7.75 18.34
CA ASN A 98 4.06 6.46 18.87
C ASN A 98 3.80 5.41 17.79
N ILE A 99 4.65 5.33 16.77
CA ILE A 99 4.46 4.42 15.64
C ILE A 99 4.37 2.95 16.10
N ALA A 100 5.18 2.52 17.06
CA ALA A 100 5.15 1.17 17.60
C ALA A 100 3.78 0.83 18.21
N GLY A 101 3.22 1.73 19.03
CA GLY A 101 1.88 1.54 19.61
C GLY A 101 0.78 1.49 18.57
N VAL A 102 0.89 2.27 17.47
CA VAL A 102 -0.06 2.22 16.35
C VAL A 102 0.01 0.87 15.63
N PHE A 103 1.22 0.34 15.41
CA PHE A 103 1.40 -0.96 14.75
C PHE A 103 0.96 -2.13 15.64
N ASP A 104 1.24 -2.08 16.94
CA ASP A 104 0.74 -3.08 17.87
C ASP A 104 -0.81 -3.09 17.91
N ALA A 105 -1.46 -1.92 17.94
CA ALA A 105 -2.92 -1.81 17.84
C ALA A 105 -3.46 -2.34 16.50
N MET A 106 -2.73 -2.14 15.40
CA MET A 106 -3.07 -2.71 14.08
C MET A 106 -3.06 -4.24 14.12
N VAL A 107 -2.03 -4.83 14.74
CA VAL A 107 -1.91 -6.29 14.89
C VAL A 107 -3.04 -6.84 15.78
N GLU A 108 -3.33 -6.17 16.90
CA GLU A 108 -4.45 -6.55 17.80
C GLU A 108 -5.81 -6.49 17.08
N ALA A 109 -5.99 -5.55 16.16
CA ALA A 109 -7.20 -5.43 15.35
C ALA A 109 -7.27 -6.43 14.18
N GLY A 110 -6.24 -7.28 13.98
CA GLY A 110 -6.18 -8.25 12.89
C GLY A 110 -5.95 -7.64 11.50
N ALA A 111 -5.45 -6.41 11.44
CA ALA A 111 -5.12 -5.70 10.20
C ALA A 111 -3.63 -5.81 9.82
N GLY A 112 -2.87 -6.63 10.53
CA GLY A 112 -1.46 -6.87 10.30
C GLY A 112 -0.92 -7.99 11.17
N TYR A 113 0.38 -8.26 11.02
CA TYR A 113 1.09 -9.30 11.74
C TYR A 113 2.42 -8.78 12.26
N LYS A 114 2.99 -9.48 13.28
CA LYS A 114 4.27 -9.16 13.89
C LYS A 114 5.08 -10.43 14.11
N GLY A 115 6.40 -10.35 13.97
CA GLY A 115 7.36 -11.40 14.33
C GLY A 115 8.72 -10.80 14.66
N ASP A 116 9.47 -11.43 15.53
CA ASP A 116 10.82 -10.95 15.88
C ASP A 116 11.86 -11.36 14.83
N THR A 117 11.56 -12.39 14.05
CA THR A 117 12.35 -12.84 12.89
C THR A 117 11.49 -12.92 11.64
N PRO A 118 12.09 -12.98 10.44
CA PRO A 118 11.34 -13.20 9.19
C PRO A 118 10.52 -14.49 9.21
N GLU A 119 11.05 -15.57 9.80
CA GLU A 119 10.37 -16.85 9.94
C GLU A 119 9.11 -16.72 10.81
N GLU A 120 9.24 -16.07 11.96
CA GLU A 120 8.11 -15.85 12.87
C GLU A 120 7.05 -14.96 12.22
N LEU A 121 7.47 -13.93 11.48
CA LEU A 121 6.56 -13.07 10.73
C LEU A 121 5.79 -13.87 9.67
N ALA A 122 6.49 -14.75 8.93
CA ALA A 122 5.87 -15.61 7.91
C ALA A 122 4.84 -16.55 8.53
N LEU A 123 5.20 -17.18 9.65
CA LEU A 123 4.29 -18.06 10.40
C LEU A 123 3.06 -17.32 10.90
N ALA A 124 3.24 -16.13 11.48
CA ALA A 124 2.14 -15.31 11.99
C ALA A 124 1.16 -14.92 10.88
N ALA A 125 1.68 -14.61 9.69
CA ALA A 125 0.89 -14.20 8.52
C ALA A 125 0.33 -15.38 7.71
N GLY A 126 0.67 -16.64 8.06
CA GLY A 126 0.25 -17.82 7.32
C GLY A 126 0.89 -17.95 5.93
N MET A 127 2.05 -17.33 5.73
CA MET A 127 2.84 -17.45 4.51
C MET A 127 3.64 -18.77 4.49
N ASP A 128 4.15 -19.15 3.32
CA ASP A 128 5.18 -20.18 3.20
C ASP A 128 6.50 -19.63 3.73
N VAL A 129 6.99 -20.21 4.84
CA VAL A 129 8.19 -19.73 5.55
C VAL A 129 9.42 -19.77 4.64
N ASP A 130 9.60 -20.88 3.91
CA ASP A 130 10.77 -21.04 3.04
C ASP A 130 10.76 -20.08 1.85
N ILE A 131 9.57 -19.75 1.33
CA ILE A 131 9.44 -18.76 0.25
C ILE A 131 9.76 -17.37 0.80
N PHE A 132 9.12 -16.98 1.90
CA PHE A 132 9.28 -15.63 2.43
C PHE A 132 10.72 -15.35 2.89
N THR A 133 11.33 -16.27 3.65
CA THR A 133 12.69 -16.07 4.17
C THR A 133 13.72 -15.96 3.02
N ARG A 134 13.63 -16.81 2.00
CA ARG A 134 14.49 -16.67 0.82
C ARG A 134 14.28 -15.35 0.07
N GLN A 135 13.03 -14.88 -0.05
CA GLN A 135 12.76 -13.58 -0.68
C GLN A 135 13.29 -12.42 0.16
N PHE A 136 13.18 -12.51 1.48
CA PHE A 136 13.68 -11.51 2.41
C PHE A 136 15.21 -11.43 2.37
N GLU A 137 15.90 -12.58 2.47
CA GLU A 137 17.36 -12.67 2.36
C GLU A 137 17.88 -12.16 1.01
N ALA A 138 17.23 -12.53 -0.10
CA ALA A 138 17.58 -12.04 -1.41
C ALA A 138 17.42 -10.52 -1.51
N TYR A 139 16.34 -9.97 -0.96
CA TYR A 139 16.10 -8.53 -0.95
C TYR A 139 17.14 -7.77 -0.12
N GLU A 140 17.53 -8.29 1.06
CA GLU A 140 18.64 -7.72 1.85
C GLU A 140 19.96 -7.74 1.07
N GLY A 141 20.22 -8.81 0.29
CA GLY A 141 21.35 -8.88 -0.63
C GLY A 141 21.31 -7.78 -1.70
N TYR A 142 20.14 -7.57 -2.33
CA TYR A 142 19.97 -6.47 -3.30
C TYR A 142 20.19 -5.10 -2.69
N CYS A 143 19.77 -4.90 -1.44
CA CYS A 143 20.03 -3.65 -0.73
C CYS A 143 21.54 -3.44 -0.49
N ALA A 144 22.28 -4.49 -0.13
CA ALA A 144 23.72 -4.41 0.09
C ALA A 144 24.51 -4.16 -1.20
N GLU A 145 24.05 -4.73 -2.31
CA GLU A 145 24.68 -4.59 -3.63
C GLU A 145 24.21 -3.34 -4.40
N GLY A 146 23.09 -2.75 -4.00
CA GLY A 146 22.46 -1.63 -4.70
C GLY A 146 21.85 -2.00 -6.04
N VAL A 147 21.52 -3.29 -6.26
CA VAL A 147 20.96 -3.81 -7.52
C VAL A 147 19.88 -4.85 -7.23
N ASP A 148 18.65 -4.57 -7.66
CA ASP A 148 17.56 -5.55 -7.61
C ASP A 148 17.53 -6.37 -8.89
N GLU A 149 18.17 -7.54 -8.86
CA GLU A 149 18.21 -8.46 -9.99
C GLU A 149 16.86 -9.14 -10.30
N GLN A 150 15.95 -9.18 -9.32
CA GLN A 150 14.68 -9.90 -9.47
C GLN A 150 13.63 -9.06 -10.22
N LEU A 151 13.44 -7.81 -9.83
CA LEU A 151 12.33 -6.97 -10.30
C LEU A 151 12.77 -5.60 -10.81
N GLY A 152 14.07 -5.30 -10.73
CA GLY A 152 14.66 -4.07 -11.29
C GLY A 152 14.27 -2.80 -10.57
N LYS A 153 14.01 -2.86 -9.26
CA LYS A 153 13.77 -1.70 -8.43
C LYS A 153 15.01 -0.81 -8.40
N ALA A 154 14.84 0.51 -8.57
CA ALA A 154 15.95 1.45 -8.58
C ALA A 154 16.72 1.44 -7.24
N ALA A 155 18.05 1.60 -7.31
CA ALA A 155 18.93 1.60 -6.13
C ALA A 155 18.47 2.59 -5.05
N ASP A 156 18.04 3.78 -5.43
CA ASP A 156 17.54 4.82 -4.52
C ASP A 156 16.26 4.41 -3.77
N ASN A 157 15.56 3.38 -4.23
CA ASN A 157 14.36 2.83 -3.60
C ASN A 157 14.61 1.53 -2.82
N LEU A 158 15.83 1.01 -2.84
CA LEU A 158 16.22 -0.10 -1.99
C LEU A 158 16.47 0.39 -0.57
N ILE A 159 15.84 -0.25 0.40
CA ILE A 159 16.04 0.03 1.83
C ILE A 159 16.17 -1.29 2.58
N ALA A 160 17.28 -1.48 3.29
CA ALA A 160 17.51 -2.66 4.10
C ALA A 160 16.60 -2.65 5.34
N TYR A 161 16.13 -3.81 5.73
CA TYR A 161 15.26 -3.98 6.88
C TYR A 161 16.04 -4.11 8.19
N GLY A 162 17.25 -4.70 8.13
CA GLY A 162 18.07 -4.92 9.31
C GLY A 162 17.43 -5.87 10.32
N GLU A 163 17.55 -5.54 11.60
CA GLU A 163 17.02 -6.37 12.69
C GLU A 163 15.53 -6.10 12.98
N GLY A 164 14.85 -7.14 13.49
CA GLY A 164 13.46 -7.05 13.92
C GLY A 164 13.24 -6.24 15.22
N PRO A 165 12.00 -6.21 15.70
CA PRO A 165 10.84 -6.89 15.17
C PRO A 165 10.39 -6.36 13.81
N TYR A 166 9.72 -7.25 13.07
CA TYR A 166 9.13 -6.95 11.77
C TYR A 166 7.62 -6.94 11.87
N TYR A 167 7.01 -6.14 11.00
CA TYR A 167 5.56 -6.03 10.91
C TYR A 167 5.11 -6.20 9.46
N ILE A 168 3.89 -6.66 9.30
CA ILE A 168 3.17 -6.69 8.03
C ILE A 168 1.94 -5.81 8.16
N VAL A 169 1.76 -4.92 7.18
CA VAL A 169 0.49 -4.24 6.91
C VAL A 169 -0.24 -5.02 5.83
N ILE A 170 -1.50 -5.38 6.07
CA ILE A 170 -2.37 -5.99 5.06
C ILE A 170 -2.91 -4.85 4.18
N ALA A 171 -2.52 -4.85 2.91
CA ALA A 171 -2.99 -3.92 1.91
C ALA A 171 -4.06 -4.59 1.06
N GLU A 172 -5.30 -4.18 1.22
CA GLU A 172 -6.44 -4.64 0.43
C GLU A 172 -6.74 -3.68 -0.70
N GLU A 173 -7.21 -4.23 -1.81
CA GLU A 173 -7.68 -3.42 -2.92
C GLU A 173 -9.01 -2.77 -2.59
N ASN A 174 -9.15 -1.52 -3.01
CA ASN A 174 -10.40 -0.80 -2.89
C ASN A 174 -10.73 -0.13 -4.23
N ASN A 175 -11.99 -0.16 -4.61
CA ASN A 175 -12.50 0.54 -5.77
C ASN A 175 -12.92 1.96 -5.36
N LEU A 176 -12.22 2.97 -5.87
CA LEU A 176 -12.56 4.38 -5.66
C LEU A 176 -13.70 4.86 -6.57
N GLY A 177 -14.09 4.07 -7.55
CA GLY A 177 -15.13 4.38 -8.51
C GLY A 177 -14.95 3.63 -9.83
N SER A 178 -15.98 3.57 -10.64
CA SER A 178 -15.93 3.06 -12.01
C SER A 178 -15.53 4.18 -12.98
N TRP A 179 -14.75 3.82 -14.00
CA TRP A 179 -14.46 4.70 -15.13
C TRP A 179 -15.33 4.28 -16.28
N GLY A 180 -16.33 5.08 -16.56
CA GLY A 180 -17.40 4.75 -17.48
C GLY A 180 -18.69 4.44 -16.71
N GLY A 181 -19.80 4.69 -17.32
CA GLY A 181 -21.10 4.55 -16.71
C GLY A 181 -22.19 4.59 -17.76
N LEU A 182 -23.36 5.05 -17.39
CA LEU A 182 -24.46 5.23 -18.34
C LEU A 182 -24.14 6.34 -19.32
N LEU A 183 -24.43 6.12 -20.60
CA LEU A 183 -24.37 7.19 -21.58
C LEU A 183 -25.40 8.27 -21.20
N THR A 184 -24.98 9.52 -21.11
CA THR A 184 -25.85 10.64 -20.76
C THR A 184 -25.84 11.74 -21.83
N ASN A 185 -26.86 12.58 -21.85
CA ASN A 185 -26.88 13.83 -22.58
C ASN A 185 -26.36 15.00 -21.72
N ALA A 186 -26.36 16.22 -22.24
CA ALA A 186 -25.92 17.42 -21.54
C ALA A 186 -26.74 17.78 -20.28
N ASP A 187 -27.94 17.24 -20.17
CA ASP A 187 -28.86 17.42 -19.04
C ASP A 187 -28.71 16.29 -18.01
N PHE A 188 -27.68 15.43 -18.17
CA PHE A 188 -27.41 14.24 -17.33
C PHE A 188 -28.50 13.17 -17.37
N GLU A 189 -29.44 13.20 -18.32
CA GLU A 189 -30.39 12.14 -18.53
C GLU A 189 -29.69 10.92 -19.11
N ALA A 190 -29.89 9.74 -18.53
CA ALA A 190 -29.36 8.49 -19.05
C ALA A 190 -30.06 8.17 -20.39
N LEU A 191 -29.27 7.71 -21.36
CA LEU A 191 -29.76 7.37 -22.70
C LEU A 191 -29.89 5.85 -22.87
N ASP A 192 -30.90 5.43 -23.60
CA ASP A 192 -31.05 4.06 -24.06
C ASP A 192 -30.11 3.72 -25.23
N TRP A 193 -30.19 2.50 -25.76
CA TRP A 193 -29.39 2.05 -26.90
C TRP A 193 -29.65 2.82 -28.20
N ASN A 194 -30.82 3.51 -28.33
CA ASN A 194 -31.17 4.37 -29.43
C ASN A 194 -30.75 5.84 -29.19
N ARG A 195 -30.05 6.10 -28.07
CA ARG A 195 -29.66 7.43 -27.59
C ARG A 195 -30.85 8.33 -27.25
N LEU A 196 -31.98 7.74 -26.86
CA LEU A 196 -33.13 8.48 -26.37
C LEU A 196 -33.11 8.53 -24.83
N PRO A 197 -33.50 9.67 -24.22
CA PRO A 197 -33.53 9.80 -22.78
C PRO A 197 -34.50 8.79 -22.14
N VAL A 198 -33.98 8.09 -21.11
CA VAL A 198 -34.81 7.24 -20.24
C VAL A 198 -35.46 8.14 -19.20
N LYS A 199 -36.78 8.29 -19.32
CA LYS A 199 -37.54 9.23 -18.49
C LYS A 199 -37.34 8.98 -16.98
N GLY A 200 -36.86 10.01 -16.29
CA GLY A 200 -36.66 10.00 -14.84
C GLY A 200 -35.39 9.30 -14.37
N LEU A 201 -34.49 8.89 -15.30
CA LEU A 201 -33.19 8.31 -14.96
C LEU A 201 -32.08 9.31 -15.30
N TYR A 202 -31.28 9.65 -14.27
CA TYR A 202 -30.15 10.57 -14.38
C TYR A 202 -28.88 9.90 -13.86
N ALA A 203 -27.73 10.20 -14.45
CA ALA A 203 -26.44 9.76 -13.96
C ALA A 203 -25.44 10.93 -13.92
N VAL A 204 -24.68 11.01 -12.83
CA VAL A 204 -23.69 12.05 -12.58
C VAL A 204 -22.40 11.47 -11.99
N GLY A 205 -21.32 12.25 -12.01
CA GLY A 205 -20.03 11.82 -11.47
C GLY A 205 -19.48 10.58 -12.20
N ASN A 206 -18.95 9.63 -11.47
CA ASN A 206 -18.35 8.41 -12.05
C ASN A 206 -19.36 7.48 -12.75
N GLU A 207 -20.64 7.66 -12.49
CA GLU A 207 -21.71 6.88 -13.13
C GLU A 207 -22.16 7.49 -14.48
N ALA A 208 -21.66 8.67 -14.83
CA ALA A 208 -21.89 9.29 -16.13
C ALA A 208 -20.75 8.94 -17.09
N GLY A 209 -21.03 8.14 -18.11
CA GLY A 209 -20.05 7.63 -19.07
C GLY A 209 -19.92 8.45 -20.36
N SER A 210 -20.36 9.69 -20.38
CA SER A 210 -20.46 10.53 -21.59
C SER A 210 -19.28 11.49 -21.80
N CYS A 211 -18.12 11.20 -21.23
CA CYS A 211 -16.92 12.04 -21.43
C CYS A 211 -16.11 11.54 -22.61
#